data_e942fa989e9c4154d45e210ecfcd63ef
#
_entry.id   e942fa989e9c4154d45e210ecfcd63ef
#
_cell.length_a   1.000
_cell.length_b   1.000
_cell.length_c   1.000
_cell.angle_alpha   90.00
_cell.angle_beta   90.00
_cell.angle_gamma   90.00
#
_symmetry.space_group_name_H-M   'P 1'
#
loop_
_entity.id
_entity.type
_entity.pdbx_description
1 polymer ?
#
loop_
_entity_poly.entity_id
_entity_poly.type
_entity_poly.pdbx_seq_one_letter_code
_entity_poly.pdbx_strand_id
1 'polypeptide(L)'
;MKNVILKTRFKGAILHGLYNEMIKNPPQGYKILTPSGQEKSPLTKVTFQIDNNFYKRFLYQFGALPYLTIQLRGEKIDYNNCDLIFAAQHLLKTEKPWVVDLEFVNALAGYCNIYLVRNSISKKLKSKECKAILPWSNWGSDTLQNSINCTAFKDKIRVVRYTVPPKNKRNYVGKSGIRMLFVGSINQCGRMREMYKALYENVEAFIQLQDKYDDLELVIRSSVTPEVRKRTSKYPNIKIIDTLLSDAQMEDLYRSADIFPHVGYEALNLSTLEAMSYGIPVIATNLYNIPEAIAHMKNGMLIDLPDSRLFYTKYGCPNEYSNPPIDTMKKFRTSMIDKTKDCMRMLIDDSSLRHSIGREAQHAIESGEFSMKHKNSILKEIFDRATG
;
A
#
# COMPACT_ATOMS: atom_id res chain seq x y z
N MET A 1 -9.57 23.92 -18.63
CA MET A 1 -9.07 22.93 -17.65
C MET A 1 -10.25 22.53 -16.80
N LYS A 2 -10.57 21.22 -16.72
CA LYS A 2 -11.70 20.70 -15.96
C LYS A 2 -11.30 20.47 -14.49
N ASN A 3 -12.23 20.68 -13.56
CA ASN A 3 -11.99 20.55 -12.13
C ASN A 3 -12.46 19.19 -11.61
N VAL A 4 -11.55 18.42 -10.99
CA VAL A 4 -11.85 17.18 -10.31
C VAL A 4 -11.72 17.39 -8.81
N ILE A 5 -12.78 17.16 -8.06
CA ILE A 5 -12.73 17.24 -6.60
C ILE A 5 -12.33 15.88 -6.04
N LEU A 6 -11.19 15.81 -5.38
CA LEU A 6 -10.77 14.64 -4.63
C LEU A 6 -11.47 14.62 -3.28
N LYS A 7 -12.41 13.73 -3.11
CA LYS A 7 -13.14 13.54 -1.87
C LYS A 7 -12.59 12.34 -1.11
N THR A 8 -12.01 12.60 0.05
CA THR A 8 -11.58 11.58 1.00
C THR A 8 -12.66 11.26 2.00
N ARG A 9 -12.57 10.09 2.61
CA ARG A 9 -13.53 9.56 3.57
C ARG A 9 -13.70 10.44 4.82
N PHE A 10 -12.61 11.04 5.30
CA PHE A 10 -12.59 11.83 6.53
C PHE A 10 -12.24 13.29 6.22
N LYS A 11 -13.00 14.23 6.80
CA LYS A 11 -12.63 15.66 6.80
C LYS A 11 -11.34 15.83 7.61
N GLY A 12 -10.36 16.56 7.07
CA GLY A 12 -9.10 16.84 7.76
C GLY A 12 -8.14 15.63 7.88
N ALA A 13 -8.43 14.51 7.21
CA ALA A 13 -7.49 13.40 7.16
C ALA A 13 -6.24 13.80 6.39
N ILE A 14 -5.07 13.40 6.90
CA ILE A 14 -3.83 13.47 6.11
C ILE A 14 -4.05 12.64 4.85
N LEU A 15 -3.89 13.28 3.69
CA LEU A 15 -3.99 12.59 2.43
C LEU A 15 -2.91 11.49 2.34
N HIS A 16 -3.33 10.30 1.98
CA HIS A 16 -2.40 9.23 1.66
C HIS A 16 -1.45 9.69 0.53
N GLY A 17 -0.17 9.32 0.58
CA GLY A 17 0.84 9.74 -0.39
C GLY A 17 0.41 9.56 -1.86
N LEU A 18 -0.33 8.49 -2.14
CA LEU A 18 -0.99 8.22 -3.42
C LEU A 18 -1.80 9.41 -3.96
N TYR A 19 -2.65 10.01 -3.12
CA TYR A 19 -3.51 11.12 -3.54
C TYR A 19 -2.76 12.44 -3.60
N ASN A 20 -1.75 12.63 -2.76
CA ASN A 20 -0.85 13.78 -2.85
C ASN A 20 -0.13 13.81 -4.20
N GLU A 21 0.36 12.65 -4.67
CA GLU A 21 1.00 12.56 -5.98
C GLU A 21 0.01 12.80 -7.13
N MET A 22 -1.25 12.38 -6.99
CA MET A 22 -2.27 12.66 -7.99
C MET A 22 -2.62 14.16 -8.09
N ILE A 23 -2.58 14.88 -6.94
CA ILE A 23 -2.78 16.35 -6.90
C ILE A 23 -1.60 17.08 -7.54
N LYS A 24 -0.35 16.67 -7.21
CA LYS A 24 0.88 17.28 -7.74
C LYS A 24 1.04 17.04 -9.24
N ASN A 25 0.63 15.88 -9.72
CA ASN A 25 0.81 15.39 -11.09
C ASN A 25 -0.54 14.93 -11.69
N PRO A 26 -1.49 15.84 -11.93
CA PRO A 26 -2.79 15.49 -12.47
C PRO A 26 -2.70 15.08 -13.95
N PRO A 27 -3.69 14.33 -14.49
CA PRO A 27 -3.81 14.09 -15.92
C PRO A 27 -3.91 15.41 -16.71
N GLN A 28 -3.39 15.42 -17.93
CA GLN A 28 -3.40 16.60 -18.80
C GLN A 28 -4.84 17.11 -19.05
N GLY A 29 -5.05 18.40 -18.86
CA GLY A 29 -6.36 19.05 -19.04
C GLY A 29 -7.20 19.09 -17.75
N TYR A 30 -6.71 18.51 -16.66
CA TYR A 30 -7.42 18.44 -15.38
C TYR A 30 -6.67 19.15 -14.26
N LYS A 31 -7.43 19.66 -13.29
CA LYS A 31 -6.94 20.15 -12.01
C LYS A 31 -7.62 19.36 -10.91
N ILE A 32 -6.82 18.78 -10.01
CA ILE A 32 -7.36 18.03 -8.88
C ILE A 32 -7.34 18.92 -7.65
N LEU A 33 -8.51 19.11 -7.06
CA LEU A 33 -8.74 20.00 -5.94
C LEU A 33 -9.21 19.19 -4.72
N THR A 34 -8.79 19.61 -3.54
CA THR A 34 -9.39 19.13 -2.29
C THR A 34 -10.48 20.10 -1.86
N PRO A 35 -11.56 19.65 -1.21
CA PRO A 35 -12.57 20.55 -0.68
C PRO A 35 -11.94 21.57 0.29
N SER A 36 -12.35 22.84 0.18
CA SER A 36 -11.93 23.89 1.11
C SER A 36 -12.23 23.47 2.55
N GLY A 37 -11.23 23.51 3.42
CA GLY A 37 -11.28 23.01 4.81
C GLY A 37 -10.56 21.67 5.04
N GLN A 38 -10.00 21.03 4.01
CA GLN A 38 -9.08 19.88 4.12
C GLN A 38 -7.60 20.32 4.13
N GLU A 39 -7.31 21.62 4.21
CA GLU A 39 -5.96 22.09 4.40
C GLU A 39 -5.42 21.62 5.74
N LYS A 40 -4.29 20.91 5.67
CA LYS A 40 -3.37 20.51 6.73
C LYS A 40 -3.85 20.82 8.16
N SER A 41 -4.71 19.97 8.71
CA SER A 41 -4.83 19.90 10.16
C SER A 41 -3.50 19.35 10.69
N PRO A 42 -2.84 20.03 11.66
CA PRO A 42 -1.72 19.44 12.33
C PRO A 42 -2.20 18.13 12.96
N LEU A 43 -1.45 17.07 12.71
CA LEU A 43 -1.54 15.72 13.23
C LEU A 43 -2.52 15.56 14.43
N THR A 44 -3.80 15.49 14.17
CA THR A 44 -4.71 14.88 15.14
C THR A 44 -4.39 13.39 15.08
N LYS A 45 -3.70 12.92 16.11
CA LYS A 45 -3.43 11.50 16.37
C LYS A 45 -4.77 10.76 16.44
N VAL A 46 -5.31 10.35 15.32
CA VAL A 46 -6.30 9.27 15.30
C VAL A 46 -5.49 7.98 15.40
N THR A 47 -5.04 7.71 16.61
CA THR A 47 -4.49 6.41 16.97
C THR A 47 -5.64 5.42 16.93
N PHE A 48 -5.79 4.71 15.82
CA PHE A 48 -6.49 3.43 15.84
C PHE A 48 -5.58 2.44 16.59
N GLN A 49 -5.58 2.53 17.93
CA GLN A 49 -5.12 1.42 18.76
C GLN A 49 -6.16 0.31 18.58
N ILE A 50 -5.82 -0.68 17.75
CA ILE A 50 -6.51 -1.97 17.77
C ILE A 50 -6.00 -2.69 19.02
N ASP A 51 -6.50 -2.30 20.17
CA ASP A 51 -6.36 -3.09 21.38
C ASP A 51 -7.10 -4.42 21.18
N ASN A 52 -6.50 -5.50 21.68
CA ASN A 52 -7.00 -6.88 21.70
C ASN A 52 -8.32 -7.08 22.45
N ASN A 53 -9.17 -6.09 22.53
CA ASN A 53 -10.43 -6.16 23.25
C ASN A 53 -11.47 -6.81 22.33
N PHE A 54 -11.94 -8.02 22.70
CA PHE A 54 -13.01 -8.78 22.05
C PHE A 54 -14.23 -7.91 21.72
N TYR A 55 -14.55 -6.92 22.58
CA TYR A 55 -15.65 -6.00 22.38
C TYR A 55 -15.41 -5.02 21.22
N LYS A 56 -14.15 -4.56 21.03
CA LYS A 56 -13.78 -3.75 19.85
C LYS A 56 -13.78 -4.59 18.58
N ARG A 57 -13.38 -5.86 18.66
CA ARG A 57 -13.41 -6.81 17.55
C ARG A 57 -14.86 -7.13 17.14
N PHE A 58 -15.75 -7.29 18.12
CA PHE A 58 -17.19 -7.45 17.91
C PHE A 58 -17.82 -6.17 17.33
N LEU A 59 -17.46 -4.98 17.85
CA LEU A 59 -17.88 -3.70 17.28
C LEU A 59 -17.30 -3.46 15.87
N TYR A 60 -16.10 -3.98 15.54
CA TYR A 60 -15.57 -3.93 14.18
C TYR A 60 -16.34 -4.84 13.24
N GLN A 61 -16.81 -5.98 13.70
CA GLN A 61 -17.70 -6.86 12.91
C GLN A 61 -19.13 -6.31 12.79
N PHE A 62 -19.63 -5.62 13.82
CA PHE A 62 -21.00 -5.10 13.89
C PHE A 62 -21.07 -3.58 14.09
N GLY A 63 -20.08 -2.96 14.69
CA GLY A 63 -20.04 -1.53 15.06
C GLY A 63 -19.62 -0.58 13.94
N ALA A 64 -19.34 -1.09 12.78
CA ALA A 64 -19.33 -0.32 11.56
C ALA A 64 -20.73 0.11 11.10
N LEU A 65 -21.80 -0.26 11.81
CA LEU A 65 -23.17 0.11 11.48
C LEU A 65 -23.36 1.64 11.32
N PRO A 66 -22.86 2.53 12.19
CA PRO A 66 -22.97 3.97 11.98
C PRO A 66 -22.13 4.43 10.80
N TYR A 67 -20.92 3.87 10.64
CA TYR A 67 -20.03 4.19 9.54
C TYR A 67 -20.51 3.63 8.21
N LEU A 68 -21.00 2.40 8.21
CA LEU A 68 -21.69 1.74 7.10
C LEU A 68 -22.95 2.51 6.69
N THR A 69 -23.76 3.01 7.62
CA THR A 69 -24.93 3.81 7.27
C THR A 69 -24.57 5.13 6.60
N ILE A 70 -23.49 5.79 7.01
CA ILE A 70 -22.98 6.99 6.33
C ILE A 70 -22.47 6.63 4.92
N GLN A 71 -21.71 5.56 4.77
CA GLN A 71 -21.22 5.08 3.49
C GLN A 71 -22.37 4.61 2.57
N LEU A 72 -23.33 3.87 3.11
CA LEU A 72 -24.45 3.31 2.35
C LEU A 72 -25.50 4.35 1.97
N ARG A 73 -25.73 5.33 2.81
CA ARG A 73 -26.57 6.48 2.49
C ARG A 73 -25.90 7.42 1.50
N GLY A 74 -24.56 7.37 1.44
CA GLY A 74 -23.75 8.31 0.70
C GLY A 74 -23.71 9.69 1.36
N GLU A 75 -22.60 10.37 1.27
CA GLU A 75 -22.51 11.76 1.66
C GLU A 75 -23.19 12.61 0.57
N LYS A 76 -24.14 13.48 0.97
CA LYS A 76 -24.73 14.45 0.03
C LYS A 76 -23.68 15.54 -0.20
N ILE A 77 -23.17 15.58 -1.42
CA ILE A 77 -22.11 16.52 -1.81
C ILE A 77 -22.66 17.38 -2.92
N ASP A 78 -22.66 18.67 -2.69
CA ASP A 78 -22.90 19.68 -3.70
C ASP A 78 -21.65 20.55 -3.86
N TYR A 79 -20.97 20.42 -5.00
CA TYR A 79 -19.83 21.25 -5.35
C TYR A 79 -20.16 22.03 -6.62
N ASN A 80 -20.42 23.32 -6.48
CA ASN A 80 -20.89 24.17 -7.58
C ASN A 80 -19.90 24.27 -8.76
N ASN A 81 -18.60 24.14 -8.54
CA ASN A 81 -17.55 24.27 -9.56
C ASN A 81 -16.78 22.96 -9.76
N CYS A 82 -17.49 21.85 -9.96
CA CYS A 82 -16.91 20.52 -10.08
C CYS A 82 -17.41 19.83 -11.34
N ASP A 83 -16.50 19.42 -12.23
CA ASP A 83 -16.84 18.65 -13.43
C ASP A 83 -16.92 17.14 -13.10
N LEU A 84 -16.10 16.67 -12.14
CA LEU A 84 -16.03 15.28 -11.73
C LEU A 84 -15.65 15.17 -10.26
N ILE A 85 -16.18 14.17 -9.56
CA ILE A 85 -15.74 13.84 -8.19
C ILE A 85 -14.94 12.54 -8.22
N PHE A 86 -13.73 12.57 -7.67
CA PHE A 86 -12.92 11.39 -7.40
C PHE A 86 -13.13 10.97 -5.94
N ALA A 87 -13.85 9.89 -5.72
CA ALA A 87 -14.14 9.36 -4.40
C ALA A 87 -13.06 8.36 -3.96
N ALA A 88 -12.24 8.76 -2.99
CA ALA A 88 -11.16 7.95 -2.46
C ALA A 88 -11.71 6.84 -1.55
N GLN A 89 -11.88 5.65 -2.10
CA GLN A 89 -12.33 4.43 -1.41
C GLN A 89 -13.67 4.57 -0.65
N HIS A 90 -14.60 5.38 -1.14
CA HIS A 90 -15.93 5.49 -0.54
C HIS A 90 -17.02 5.79 -1.56
N LEU A 91 -18.27 5.52 -1.18
CA LEU A 91 -19.43 5.66 -2.05
C LEU A 91 -20.11 7.02 -1.84
N LEU A 92 -20.60 7.60 -2.94
CA LEU A 92 -21.25 8.88 -2.93
C LEU A 92 -22.77 8.78 -3.19
N LYS A 93 -23.49 9.82 -2.73
CA LYS A 93 -24.86 10.13 -3.14
C LYS A 93 -24.85 11.55 -3.71
N THR A 94 -24.76 11.67 -5.02
CA THR A 94 -24.64 12.96 -5.74
C THR A 94 -25.28 12.84 -7.10
N GLU A 95 -25.69 13.97 -7.68
CA GLU A 95 -26.14 14.06 -9.06
C GLU A 95 -24.98 14.38 -10.03
N LYS A 96 -23.81 14.73 -9.50
CA LYS A 96 -22.60 14.97 -10.28
C LYS A 96 -21.96 13.64 -10.71
N PRO A 97 -21.25 13.60 -11.86
CA PRO A 97 -20.48 12.45 -12.25
C PRO A 97 -19.37 12.18 -11.22
N TRP A 98 -19.14 10.90 -10.90
CA TRP A 98 -18.10 10.51 -9.99
C TRP A 98 -17.44 9.20 -10.39
N VAL A 99 -16.20 9.06 -9.97
CA VAL A 99 -15.42 7.83 -10.07
C VAL A 99 -14.97 7.41 -8.67
N VAL A 100 -14.73 6.12 -8.46
CA VAL A 100 -14.29 5.62 -7.17
C VAL A 100 -13.12 4.67 -7.36
N ASP A 101 -12.06 4.86 -6.57
CA ASP A 101 -10.98 3.90 -6.50
C ASP A 101 -11.15 2.92 -5.32
N LEU A 102 -10.44 1.81 -5.37
CA LEU A 102 -10.40 0.84 -4.27
C LEU A 102 -9.11 0.01 -4.32
N GLU A 103 -8.56 -0.24 -3.13
CA GLU A 103 -7.47 -1.20 -2.95
C GLU A 103 -8.00 -2.63 -3.16
N PHE A 104 -9.06 -3.00 -2.46
CA PHE A 104 -9.85 -4.21 -2.61
C PHE A 104 -11.28 -3.94 -2.11
N VAL A 105 -12.21 -4.84 -2.37
CA VAL A 105 -13.64 -4.56 -2.20
C VAL A 105 -14.05 -4.13 -0.79
N ASN A 106 -13.39 -4.64 0.27
CA ASN A 106 -13.71 -4.27 1.65
C ASN A 106 -13.43 -2.78 1.94
N ALA A 107 -12.56 -2.13 1.17
CA ALA A 107 -12.35 -0.70 1.28
C ALA A 107 -13.66 0.09 1.07
N LEU A 108 -14.54 -0.33 0.15
CA LEU A 108 -15.85 0.27 -0.07
C LEU A 108 -16.83 0.04 1.11
N ALA A 109 -16.57 -0.96 1.94
CA ALA A 109 -17.31 -1.27 3.17
C ALA A 109 -16.64 -0.72 4.44
N GLY A 110 -15.62 0.14 4.30
CA GLY A 110 -14.88 0.64 5.45
C GLY A 110 -13.98 -0.42 6.10
N TYR A 111 -13.47 -1.35 5.29
CA TYR A 111 -12.70 -2.52 5.71
C TYR A 111 -13.50 -3.51 6.60
N CYS A 112 -14.84 -3.40 6.57
CA CYS A 112 -15.73 -4.31 7.27
C CYS A 112 -16.15 -5.49 6.39
N ASN A 113 -16.92 -6.41 6.98
CA ASN A 113 -17.44 -7.54 6.25
C ASN A 113 -18.38 -7.10 5.13
N ILE A 114 -18.01 -7.40 3.88
CA ILE A 114 -18.72 -7.00 2.66
C ILE A 114 -20.11 -7.64 2.54
N TYR A 115 -20.32 -8.81 3.13
CA TYR A 115 -21.53 -9.61 2.93
C TYR A 115 -22.82 -8.89 3.26
N LEU A 116 -22.84 -8.15 4.37
CA LEU A 116 -24.03 -7.46 4.85
C LEU A 116 -24.40 -6.26 3.98
N VAL A 117 -23.46 -5.77 3.16
CA VAL A 117 -23.61 -4.49 2.47
C VAL A 117 -23.43 -4.58 0.96
N ARG A 118 -23.07 -5.74 0.42
CA ARG A 118 -22.77 -5.95 -1.01
C ARG A 118 -23.88 -5.45 -1.94
N ASN A 119 -25.14 -5.68 -1.60
CA ASN A 119 -26.28 -5.24 -2.42
C ASN A 119 -26.40 -3.71 -2.46
N SER A 120 -26.15 -3.05 -1.34
CA SER A 120 -26.16 -1.59 -1.25
C SER A 120 -24.98 -0.97 -2.00
N ILE A 121 -23.81 -1.58 -1.91
CA ILE A 121 -22.64 -1.17 -2.70
C ILE A 121 -22.93 -1.35 -4.19
N SER A 122 -23.43 -2.52 -4.60
CA SER A 122 -23.81 -2.80 -6.00
C SER A 122 -24.81 -1.76 -6.53
N LYS A 123 -25.84 -1.40 -5.75
CA LYS A 123 -26.82 -0.38 -6.12
C LYS A 123 -26.16 0.99 -6.37
N LYS A 124 -25.16 1.38 -5.57
CA LYS A 124 -24.44 2.65 -5.74
C LYS A 124 -23.55 2.63 -6.97
N LEU A 125 -22.81 1.54 -7.19
CA LEU A 125 -21.92 1.38 -8.35
C LEU A 125 -22.70 1.32 -9.67
N LYS A 126 -23.93 0.81 -9.66
CA LYS A 126 -24.85 0.79 -10.83
C LYS A 126 -25.36 2.17 -11.22
N SER A 127 -25.35 3.16 -10.33
CA SER A 127 -25.95 4.46 -10.60
C SER A 127 -25.33 5.10 -11.84
N LYS A 128 -26.14 5.91 -12.57
CA LYS A 128 -25.69 6.61 -13.78
C LYS A 128 -24.60 7.65 -13.52
N GLU A 129 -24.53 8.16 -12.28
CA GLU A 129 -23.55 9.13 -11.82
C GLU A 129 -22.19 8.48 -11.55
N CYS A 130 -22.15 7.19 -11.15
CA CYS A 130 -20.91 6.43 -11.05
C CYS A 130 -20.39 6.10 -12.45
N LYS A 131 -19.35 6.80 -12.90
CA LYS A 131 -18.82 6.69 -14.27
C LYS A 131 -17.74 5.63 -14.40
N ALA A 132 -16.93 5.41 -13.35
CA ALA A 132 -15.91 4.38 -13.34
C ALA A 132 -15.59 3.89 -11.94
N ILE A 133 -15.13 2.66 -11.87
CA ILE A 133 -14.66 1.96 -10.66
C ILE A 133 -13.23 1.58 -10.93
N LEU A 134 -12.30 2.05 -10.10
CA LEU A 134 -10.86 2.06 -10.34
C LEU A 134 -10.11 1.19 -9.32
N PRO A 135 -10.14 -0.15 -9.43
CA PRO A 135 -9.28 -0.99 -8.61
C PRO A 135 -7.81 -0.65 -8.83
N TRP A 136 -7.00 -0.67 -7.77
CA TRP A 136 -5.57 -0.38 -7.84
C TRP A 136 -4.75 -1.51 -8.46
N SER A 137 -5.35 -2.69 -8.63
CA SER A 137 -4.70 -3.90 -9.11
C SER A 137 -5.72 -4.86 -9.74
N ASN A 138 -5.25 -5.84 -10.50
CA ASN A 138 -6.09 -6.93 -10.97
C ASN A 138 -6.67 -7.72 -9.78
N TRP A 139 -5.84 -8.02 -8.76
CA TRP A 139 -6.32 -8.63 -7.54
C TRP A 139 -7.46 -7.83 -6.88
N GLY A 140 -7.32 -6.50 -6.79
CA GLY A 140 -8.40 -5.64 -6.28
C GLY A 140 -9.68 -5.73 -7.11
N SER A 141 -9.55 -5.81 -8.43
CA SER A 141 -10.66 -6.03 -9.36
C SER A 141 -11.33 -7.41 -9.15
N ASP A 142 -10.52 -8.45 -8.96
CA ASP A 142 -11.01 -9.81 -8.73
C ASP A 142 -11.77 -9.91 -7.40
N THR A 143 -11.28 -9.28 -6.34
CA THR A 143 -12.00 -9.22 -5.05
C THR A 143 -13.38 -8.56 -5.19
N LEU A 144 -13.49 -7.51 -6.00
CA LEU A 144 -14.77 -6.86 -6.29
C LEU A 144 -15.71 -7.80 -7.04
N GLN A 145 -15.24 -8.40 -8.12
CA GLN A 145 -16.05 -9.26 -8.99
C GLN A 145 -16.46 -10.57 -8.31
N ASN A 146 -15.61 -11.13 -7.45
CA ASN A 146 -15.92 -12.33 -6.67
C ASN A 146 -16.91 -12.06 -5.52
N SER A 147 -16.96 -10.81 -5.02
CA SER A 147 -17.81 -10.46 -3.87
C SER A 147 -19.17 -9.89 -4.27
N ILE A 148 -19.27 -9.24 -5.43
CA ILE A 148 -20.44 -8.51 -5.89
C ILE A 148 -20.79 -8.92 -7.32
N ASN A 149 -22.06 -9.09 -7.63
CA ASN A 149 -22.48 -9.28 -9.02
C ASN A 149 -22.27 -7.96 -9.81
N CYS A 150 -21.24 -7.94 -10.62
CA CYS A 150 -20.80 -6.77 -11.41
C CYS A 150 -21.38 -6.73 -12.82
N THR A 151 -22.21 -7.70 -13.26
CA THR A 151 -22.69 -7.83 -14.64
C THR A 151 -23.26 -6.52 -15.20
N ALA A 152 -24.03 -5.78 -14.40
CA ALA A 152 -24.68 -4.53 -14.84
C ALA A 152 -23.78 -3.29 -14.89
N PHE A 153 -22.51 -3.40 -14.50
CA PHE A 153 -21.54 -2.29 -14.48
C PHE A 153 -20.08 -2.75 -14.69
N LYS A 154 -19.92 -3.92 -15.32
CA LYS A 154 -18.60 -4.49 -15.62
C LYS A 154 -17.76 -3.58 -16.52
N ASP A 155 -18.42 -2.89 -17.44
CA ASP A 155 -17.84 -1.90 -18.35
C ASP A 155 -17.25 -0.66 -17.66
N LYS A 156 -17.68 -0.38 -16.42
CA LYS A 156 -17.14 0.71 -15.60
C LYS A 156 -15.86 0.34 -14.85
N ILE A 157 -15.51 -0.95 -14.76
CA ILE A 157 -14.35 -1.42 -14.00
C ILE A 157 -13.09 -1.27 -14.86
N ARG A 158 -12.16 -0.45 -14.41
CA ARG A 158 -10.88 -0.19 -15.07
C ARG A 158 -9.77 -0.17 -14.04
N VAL A 159 -8.81 -1.07 -14.15
CA VAL A 159 -7.64 -1.11 -13.25
C VAL A 159 -6.79 0.13 -13.47
N VAL A 160 -6.52 0.87 -12.40
CA VAL A 160 -5.64 2.06 -12.39
C VAL A 160 -4.64 1.88 -11.26
N ARG A 161 -3.44 1.47 -11.61
CA ARG A 161 -2.38 1.21 -10.64
C ARG A 161 -1.97 2.51 -9.94
N TYR A 162 -1.74 2.44 -8.64
CA TYR A 162 -1.09 3.55 -7.94
C TYR A 162 0.41 3.57 -8.26
N THR A 163 0.98 4.74 -8.21
CA THR A 163 2.33 5.00 -8.71
C THR A 163 3.07 5.94 -7.78
N VAL A 164 4.37 5.93 -7.89
CA VAL A 164 5.26 6.93 -7.29
C VAL A 164 6.03 7.64 -8.39
N PRO A 165 6.49 8.89 -8.17
CA PRO A 165 7.32 9.58 -9.15
C PRO A 165 8.65 8.84 -9.34
N PRO A 166 9.19 8.80 -10.56
CA PRO A 166 10.52 8.28 -10.80
C PRO A 166 11.56 9.11 -10.05
N LYS A 167 12.62 8.47 -9.59
CA LYS A 167 13.71 9.10 -8.85
C LYS A 167 15.01 9.02 -9.64
N ASN A 168 15.93 9.96 -9.40
CA ASN A 168 17.23 9.95 -10.05
C ASN A 168 18.01 8.68 -9.67
N LYS A 169 18.76 8.16 -10.65
CA LYS A 169 19.61 6.97 -10.46
C LYS A 169 20.54 7.15 -9.27
N ARG A 170 20.76 6.06 -8.56
CA ARG A 170 21.72 6.02 -7.46
C ARG A 170 23.14 6.01 -8.03
N ASN A 171 24.03 6.75 -7.38
CA ASN A 171 25.47 6.63 -7.63
C ASN A 171 26.03 5.57 -6.68
N TYR A 172 26.41 4.43 -7.22
CA TYR A 172 27.01 3.31 -6.46
C TYR A 172 28.52 3.53 -6.16
N VAL A 173 29.06 4.69 -6.49
CA VAL A 173 30.49 4.94 -6.42
C VAL A 173 30.95 5.17 -4.98
N GLY A 174 31.92 4.39 -4.51
CA GLY A 174 32.74 4.69 -3.33
C GLY A 174 32.15 4.32 -1.97
N LYS A 175 31.09 3.51 -1.88
CA LYS A 175 30.52 3.05 -0.61
C LYS A 175 31.06 1.67 -0.24
N SER A 176 31.70 1.55 0.92
CA SER A 176 31.98 0.26 1.56
C SER A 176 30.73 -0.26 2.26
N GLY A 177 30.53 -1.58 2.24
CA GLY A 177 29.44 -2.26 2.95
C GLY A 177 28.09 -2.20 2.24
N ILE A 178 27.15 -2.99 2.77
CA ILE A 178 25.77 -3.11 2.26
C ILE A 178 24.78 -2.62 3.33
N ARG A 179 23.97 -1.65 2.95
CA ARG A 179 22.90 -1.13 3.79
C ARG A 179 21.56 -1.68 3.35
N MET A 180 20.84 -2.30 4.29
CA MET A 180 19.46 -2.71 4.13
C MET A 180 18.55 -1.66 4.77
N LEU A 181 17.41 -1.38 4.12
CA LEU A 181 16.42 -0.42 4.61
C LEU A 181 15.06 -1.08 4.76
N PHE A 182 14.51 -1.05 5.97
CA PHE A 182 13.13 -1.40 6.25
C PHE A 182 12.33 -0.14 6.56
N VAL A 183 11.19 0.06 5.87
CA VAL A 183 10.30 1.22 6.10
C VAL A 183 8.94 0.74 6.58
N GLY A 184 8.64 1.09 7.83
CA GLY A 184 7.34 0.87 8.45
C GLY A 184 6.59 2.16 8.74
N SER A 185 5.51 2.07 9.52
CA SER A 185 4.72 3.23 9.95
C SER A 185 5.23 3.78 11.28
N ILE A 186 5.31 5.11 11.37
CA ILE A 186 5.55 5.81 12.64
C ILE A 186 4.24 6.05 13.39
N ASN A 187 3.15 6.30 12.68
CA ASN A 187 1.86 6.69 13.26
C ASN A 187 0.95 5.51 13.61
N GLN A 188 1.26 4.33 13.10
CA GLN A 188 0.54 3.09 13.35
C GLN A 188 1.48 2.11 14.05
N CYS A 189 1.66 2.31 15.35
CA CYS A 189 2.44 1.40 16.19
C CYS A 189 1.54 0.35 16.83
N GLY A 190 2.10 -0.82 17.11
CA GLY A 190 1.44 -1.91 17.80
C GLY A 190 1.87 -3.26 17.27
N ARG A 191 1.82 -4.25 18.15
CA ARG A 191 2.28 -5.64 17.89
C ARG A 191 1.66 -6.23 16.62
N MET A 192 0.39 -5.99 16.39
CA MET A 192 -0.31 -6.50 15.19
C MET A 192 0.27 -5.92 13.90
N ARG A 193 0.49 -4.60 13.84
CA ARG A 193 1.03 -3.96 12.65
C ARG A 193 2.46 -4.39 12.35
N GLU A 194 3.27 -4.56 13.39
CA GLU A 194 4.63 -5.09 13.29
C GLU A 194 4.62 -6.53 12.77
N MET A 195 3.69 -7.38 13.26
CA MET A 195 3.53 -8.75 12.78
C MET A 195 3.13 -8.81 11.30
N TYR A 196 2.18 -7.96 10.86
CA TYR A 196 1.79 -7.91 9.43
C TYR A 196 2.93 -7.48 8.53
N LYS A 197 3.80 -6.59 9.01
CA LYS A 197 5.01 -6.17 8.28
C LYS A 197 6.18 -7.14 8.44
N ALA A 198 6.01 -8.19 9.25
CA ALA A 198 7.04 -9.18 9.58
C ALA A 198 8.40 -8.54 9.94
N LEU A 199 8.37 -7.44 10.70
CA LEU A 199 9.59 -6.73 11.09
C LEU A 199 10.55 -7.63 11.86
N TYR A 200 10.03 -8.44 12.78
CA TYR A 200 10.82 -9.39 13.56
C TYR A 200 11.54 -10.39 12.64
N GLU A 201 10.84 -10.94 11.66
CA GLU A 201 11.38 -11.88 10.68
C GLU A 201 12.49 -11.26 9.82
N ASN A 202 12.31 -10.00 9.38
CA ASN A 202 13.35 -9.25 8.66
C ASN A 202 14.59 -8.99 9.51
N VAL A 203 14.40 -8.64 10.79
CA VAL A 203 15.49 -8.42 11.76
C VAL A 203 16.26 -9.71 12.03
N GLU A 204 15.57 -10.82 12.30
CA GLU A 204 16.23 -12.10 12.57
C GLU A 204 16.99 -12.64 11.37
N ALA A 205 16.44 -12.49 10.16
CA ALA A 205 17.14 -12.84 8.92
C ALA A 205 18.44 -12.05 8.76
N PHE A 206 18.42 -10.74 9.05
CA PHE A 206 19.61 -9.90 9.04
C PHE A 206 20.61 -10.30 10.12
N ILE A 207 20.18 -10.55 11.34
CA ILE A 207 21.05 -10.94 12.46
C ILE A 207 21.81 -12.23 12.13
N GLN A 208 21.18 -13.22 11.50
CA GLN A 208 21.81 -14.48 11.12
C GLN A 208 22.86 -14.34 10.01
N LEU A 209 22.96 -13.19 9.36
CA LEU A 209 23.98 -12.92 8.33
C LEU A 209 25.23 -12.24 8.90
N GLN A 210 25.15 -11.65 10.09
CA GLN A 210 26.26 -10.84 10.64
C GLN A 210 27.51 -11.64 10.96
N ASP A 211 27.36 -12.93 11.32
CA ASP A 211 28.51 -13.79 11.60
C ASP A 211 29.36 -14.07 10.34
N LYS A 212 28.81 -13.82 9.15
CA LYS A 212 29.48 -14.10 7.87
C LYS A 212 29.95 -12.83 7.15
N TYR A 213 29.35 -11.67 7.43
CA TYR A 213 29.62 -10.42 6.71
C TYR A 213 29.85 -9.27 7.68
N ASP A 214 31.03 -8.67 7.66
CA ASP A 214 31.45 -7.62 8.59
C ASP A 214 30.81 -6.25 8.30
N ASP A 215 30.55 -5.93 7.02
CA ASP A 215 30.12 -4.62 6.54
C ASP A 215 28.63 -4.55 6.22
N LEU A 216 27.76 -5.11 7.08
CA LEU A 216 26.32 -5.01 6.93
C LEU A 216 25.72 -3.99 7.90
N GLU A 217 24.77 -3.20 7.41
CA GLU A 217 23.95 -2.29 8.21
C GLU A 217 22.46 -2.50 7.90
N LEU A 218 21.62 -2.53 8.95
CA LEU A 218 20.16 -2.49 8.83
C LEU A 218 19.63 -1.19 9.42
N VAL A 219 18.95 -0.39 8.60
CA VAL A 219 18.22 0.79 9.04
C VAL A 219 16.73 0.49 9.06
N ILE A 220 16.10 0.64 10.22
CA ILE A 220 14.67 0.43 10.44
C ILE A 220 14.03 1.80 10.67
N ARG A 221 13.29 2.30 9.69
CA ARG A 221 12.47 3.50 9.84
C ARG A 221 11.04 3.09 10.13
N SER A 222 10.73 2.90 11.40
CA SER A 222 9.41 2.47 11.88
C SER A 222 9.26 2.70 13.38
N SER A 223 8.03 2.85 13.87
CA SER A 223 7.76 2.52 15.27
C SER A 223 7.99 1.04 15.48
N VAL A 224 8.67 0.69 16.57
CA VAL A 224 9.00 -0.69 16.93
C VAL A 224 8.48 -1.04 18.31
N THR A 225 8.14 -2.32 18.53
CA THR A 225 7.76 -2.81 19.85
C THR A 225 8.96 -2.87 20.81
N PRO A 226 8.73 -2.88 22.13
CA PRO A 226 9.80 -3.11 23.11
C PRO A 226 10.56 -4.42 22.88
N GLU A 227 9.87 -5.45 22.34
CA GLU A 227 10.47 -6.75 22.00
C GLU A 227 11.55 -6.60 20.91
N VAL A 228 11.20 -5.97 19.79
CA VAL A 228 12.16 -5.71 18.69
C VAL A 228 13.27 -4.79 19.17
N ARG A 229 12.96 -3.72 19.91
CA ARG A 229 13.99 -2.80 20.44
C ARG A 229 15.00 -3.52 21.37
N LYS A 230 14.53 -4.38 22.26
CA LYS A 230 15.39 -5.20 23.12
C LYS A 230 16.24 -6.18 22.30
N ARG A 231 15.64 -6.77 21.26
CA ARG A 231 16.35 -7.73 20.40
C ARG A 231 17.48 -7.05 19.62
N THR A 232 17.22 -5.88 19.07
CA THR A 232 18.18 -5.14 18.23
C THR A 232 19.26 -4.41 19.01
N SER A 233 19.02 -4.06 20.29
CA SER A 233 19.97 -3.28 21.10
C SER A 233 21.35 -3.92 21.27
N LYS A 234 21.47 -5.22 21.02
CA LYS A 234 22.73 -5.99 21.07
C LYS A 234 23.59 -5.84 19.81
N TYR A 235 23.06 -5.21 18.76
CA TYR A 235 23.67 -5.15 17.42
C TYR A 235 23.86 -3.68 17.01
N PRO A 236 25.08 -3.13 17.10
CA PRO A 236 25.35 -1.71 16.86
C PRO A 236 25.12 -1.28 15.41
N ASN A 237 25.13 -2.22 14.47
CA ASN A 237 24.87 -2.02 13.04
C ASN A 237 23.38 -2.09 12.68
N ILE A 238 22.46 -2.25 13.66
CA ILE A 238 21.02 -2.08 13.48
C ILE A 238 20.61 -0.73 14.04
N LYS A 239 20.16 0.18 13.18
CA LYS A 239 19.73 1.53 13.54
C LYS A 239 18.23 1.65 13.45
N ILE A 240 17.58 2.17 14.50
CA ILE A 240 16.14 2.43 14.53
C ILE A 240 15.91 3.94 14.46
N ILE A 241 15.08 4.37 13.52
CA ILE A 241 14.57 5.73 13.36
C ILE A 241 13.06 5.68 13.54
N ASP A 242 12.60 6.01 14.74
CA ASP A 242 11.18 5.98 15.13
C ASP A 242 10.55 7.38 15.20
N THR A 243 11.14 8.33 14.49
CA THR A 243 10.66 9.71 14.36
C THR A 243 10.18 10.00 12.94
N LEU A 244 9.34 11.03 12.81
CA LEU A 244 8.97 11.55 11.51
C LEU A 244 10.18 12.21 10.86
N LEU A 245 10.42 11.85 9.63
CA LEU A 245 11.46 12.43 8.79
C LEU A 245 10.83 13.37 7.75
N SER A 246 11.58 14.39 7.34
CA SER A 246 11.23 15.21 6.18
C SER A 246 11.34 14.42 4.88
N ASP A 247 10.73 14.92 3.80
CA ASP A 247 10.82 14.30 2.48
C ASP A 247 12.29 14.14 2.04
N ALA A 248 13.15 15.15 2.28
CA ALA A 248 14.58 15.09 1.97
C ALA A 248 15.31 14.00 2.77
N GLN A 249 15.05 13.89 4.08
CA GLN A 249 15.64 12.83 4.90
C GLN A 249 15.17 11.43 4.48
N MET A 250 13.91 11.28 4.07
CA MET A 250 13.41 10.01 3.52
C MET A 250 14.10 9.69 2.19
N GLU A 251 14.29 10.69 1.33
CA GLU A 251 15.02 10.53 0.08
C GLU A 251 16.46 10.07 0.31
N ASP A 252 17.17 10.67 1.28
CA ASP A 252 18.54 10.27 1.65
C ASP A 252 18.59 8.82 2.17
N LEU A 253 17.58 8.40 2.96
CA LEU A 253 17.50 7.00 3.40
C LEU A 253 17.38 6.04 2.22
N TYR A 254 16.47 6.28 1.30
CA TYR A 254 16.33 5.43 0.11
C TYR A 254 17.59 5.45 -0.74
N ARG A 255 18.18 6.63 -1.01
CA ARG A 255 19.43 6.75 -1.77
C ARG A 255 20.59 5.98 -1.16
N SER A 256 20.61 5.84 0.15
CA SER A 256 21.67 5.14 0.89
C SER A 256 21.49 3.62 0.97
N ALA A 257 20.31 3.08 0.67
CA ALA A 257 20.00 1.67 0.84
C ALA A 257 20.39 0.82 -0.39
N ASP A 258 20.87 -0.39 -0.22
CA ASP A 258 21.29 -1.32 -1.25
C ASP A 258 20.30 -2.46 -1.45
N ILE A 259 19.54 -2.82 -0.41
CA ILE A 259 18.52 -3.87 -0.42
C ILE A 259 17.34 -3.37 0.42
N PHE A 260 16.12 -3.65 -0.04
CA PHE A 260 14.89 -3.32 0.68
C PHE A 260 14.14 -4.59 1.06
N PRO A 261 14.44 -5.19 2.23
CA PRO A 261 13.70 -6.34 2.73
C PRO A 261 12.36 -5.90 3.29
N HIS A 262 11.28 -6.30 2.64
CA HIS A 262 9.92 -5.98 3.03
C HIS A 262 9.02 -7.21 2.92
N VAL A 263 9.48 -8.32 3.50
CA VAL A 263 8.68 -9.53 3.60
C VAL A 263 7.63 -9.34 4.68
N GLY A 264 6.37 -9.38 4.31
CA GLY A 264 5.24 -9.15 5.20
C GLY A 264 3.99 -9.87 4.71
N TYR A 265 2.93 -9.74 5.48
CA TYR A 265 1.64 -10.36 5.21
C TYR A 265 0.60 -9.30 4.76
N GLU A 266 1.05 -8.26 4.10
CA GLU A 266 0.22 -7.16 3.61
C GLU A 266 0.28 -7.04 2.07
N ALA A 267 -0.66 -6.30 1.50
CA ALA A 267 -0.66 -5.99 0.08
C ALA A 267 0.50 -5.03 -0.29
N LEU A 268 0.78 -4.90 -1.58
CA LEU A 268 1.77 -3.95 -2.10
C LEU A 268 1.54 -2.56 -1.51
N ASN A 269 2.58 -1.92 -1.05
CA ASN A 269 2.54 -0.60 -0.42
C ASN A 269 3.43 0.42 -1.13
N LEU A 270 3.26 1.71 -0.81
CA LEU A 270 4.02 2.78 -1.44
C LEU A 270 5.52 2.68 -1.18
N SER A 271 5.95 2.27 0.02
CA SER A 271 7.37 2.17 0.34
C SER A 271 8.11 1.16 -0.53
N THR A 272 7.43 0.09 -0.96
CA THR A 272 7.95 -0.86 -1.96
C THR A 272 8.16 -0.20 -3.32
N LEU A 273 7.15 0.52 -3.83
CA LEU A 273 7.29 1.25 -5.10
C LEU A 273 8.33 2.38 -5.01
N GLU A 274 8.41 3.07 -3.86
CA GLU A 274 9.45 4.06 -3.60
C GLU A 274 10.84 3.42 -3.66
N ALA A 275 11.08 2.28 -2.99
CA ALA A 275 12.35 1.57 -3.09
C ALA A 275 12.69 1.19 -4.54
N MET A 276 11.71 0.65 -5.29
CA MET A 276 11.87 0.34 -6.71
C MET A 276 12.22 1.59 -7.53
N SER A 277 11.63 2.75 -7.24
CA SER A 277 11.89 4.01 -7.96
C SER A 277 13.33 4.50 -7.79
N TYR A 278 13.99 4.13 -6.70
CA TYR A 278 15.42 4.39 -6.49
C TYR A 278 16.34 3.29 -7.04
N GLY A 279 15.79 2.28 -7.69
CA GLY A 279 16.56 1.14 -8.19
C GLY A 279 17.09 0.24 -7.08
N ILE A 280 16.39 0.13 -5.97
CA ILE A 280 16.73 -0.75 -4.85
C ILE A 280 16.03 -2.10 -5.06
N PRO A 281 16.77 -3.23 -5.10
CA PRO A 281 16.17 -4.55 -5.11
C PRO A 281 15.27 -4.76 -3.89
N VAL A 282 14.03 -5.14 -4.15
CA VAL A 282 13.04 -5.45 -3.11
C VAL A 282 12.97 -6.95 -2.90
N ILE A 283 12.94 -7.38 -1.64
CA ILE A 283 12.57 -8.74 -1.23
C ILE A 283 11.18 -8.66 -0.61
N ALA A 284 10.20 -9.34 -1.17
CA ALA A 284 8.82 -9.27 -0.72
C ALA A 284 8.14 -10.65 -0.71
N THR A 285 7.01 -10.75 -0.04
CA THR A 285 6.20 -11.98 0.00
C THR A 285 5.36 -12.08 -1.28
N ASN A 286 5.27 -13.26 -1.85
CA ASN A 286 4.37 -13.57 -2.98
C ASN A 286 2.91 -13.64 -2.48
N LEU A 287 2.29 -12.47 -2.26
CA LEU A 287 0.96 -12.38 -1.65
C LEU A 287 0.18 -11.22 -2.25
N TYR A 288 -1.15 -11.38 -2.36
CA TYR A 288 -2.11 -10.39 -2.86
C TYR A 288 -1.70 -9.81 -4.23
N ASN A 289 -1.49 -8.51 -4.31
CA ASN A 289 -1.11 -7.81 -5.54
C ASN A 289 0.40 -7.54 -5.68
N ILE A 290 1.23 -8.05 -4.77
CA ILE A 290 2.69 -7.87 -4.87
C ILE A 290 3.25 -8.46 -6.17
N PRO A 291 2.83 -9.69 -6.63
CA PRO A 291 3.31 -10.26 -7.89
C PRO A 291 2.94 -9.47 -9.14
N GLU A 292 2.00 -8.54 -9.04
CA GLU A 292 1.68 -7.64 -10.16
C GLU A 292 2.75 -6.55 -10.38
N ALA A 293 3.52 -6.20 -9.33
CA ALA A 293 4.59 -5.21 -9.41
C ALA A 293 5.97 -5.86 -9.47
N ILE A 294 6.14 -7.01 -8.82
CA ILE A 294 7.42 -7.68 -8.66
C ILE A 294 7.41 -9.03 -9.39
N ALA A 295 8.24 -9.15 -10.41
CA ALA A 295 8.57 -10.41 -11.07
C ALA A 295 9.85 -10.98 -10.44
N HIS A 296 9.75 -12.20 -9.86
CA HIS A 296 10.83 -12.85 -9.16
C HIS A 296 12.11 -12.96 -10.03
N MET A 297 13.26 -12.62 -9.46
CA MET A 297 14.59 -12.62 -10.09
C MET A 297 14.73 -11.64 -11.29
N LYS A 298 13.70 -10.86 -11.62
CA LYS A 298 13.77 -9.86 -12.67
C LYS A 298 13.88 -8.45 -12.09
N ASN A 299 12.86 -7.98 -11.36
CA ASN A 299 12.82 -6.62 -10.78
C ASN A 299 12.61 -6.63 -9.27
N GLY A 300 12.83 -7.77 -8.64
CA GLY A 300 12.76 -8.01 -7.21
C GLY A 300 12.82 -9.50 -6.91
N MET A 301 12.74 -9.85 -5.63
CA MET A 301 12.71 -11.23 -5.16
C MET A 301 11.42 -11.51 -4.42
N LEU A 302 10.73 -12.58 -4.78
CA LEU A 302 9.51 -13.02 -4.12
C LEU A 302 9.77 -14.26 -3.27
N ILE A 303 9.20 -14.26 -2.08
CA ILE A 303 9.21 -15.37 -1.13
C ILE A 303 7.82 -15.98 -1.06
N ASP A 304 7.72 -17.27 -1.39
CA ASP A 304 6.48 -18.01 -1.25
C ASP A 304 6.22 -18.42 0.20
N LEU A 305 5.00 -18.16 0.67
CA LEU A 305 4.51 -18.67 1.93
C LEU A 305 4.30 -20.19 1.86
N PRO A 306 4.47 -20.93 2.97
CA PRO A 306 4.18 -22.37 3.00
C PRO A 306 2.74 -22.70 2.57
N ASP A 307 1.77 -21.89 2.93
CA ASP A 307 0.39 -21.93 2.43
C ASP A 307 -0.22 -20.52 2.40
N SER A 308 -0.15 -19.87 1.25
CA SER A 308 -0.68 -18.52 1.06
C SER A 308 -2.20 -18.45 1.14
N ARG A 309 -2.92 -19.57 0.88
CA ARG A 309 -4.40 -19.62 0.87
C ARG A 309 -4.99 -19.22 2.22
N LEU A 310 -4.25 -19.45 3.31
CA LEU A 310 -4.68 -19.11 4.67
C LEU A 310 -4.82 -17.59 4.90
N PHE A 311 -4.24 -16.79 4.02
CA PHE A 311 -4.31 -15.32 4.08
C PHE A 311 -5.45 -14.72 3.26
N TYR A 312 -6.20 -15.56 2.54
CA TYR A 312 -7.33 -15.13 1.72
C TYR A 312 -8.65 -15.59 2.31
N THR A 313 -9.66 -14.74 2.22
CA THR A 313 -11.06 -15.16 2.37
C THR A 313 -11.50 -15.92 1.11
N LYS A 314 -12.65 -16.57 1.15
CA LYS A 314 -13.21 -17.26 -0.03
C LYS A 314 -13.48 -16.37 -1.25
N TYR A 315 -13.40 -15.05 -1.08
CA TYR A 315 -13.54 -14.06 -2.17
C TYR A 315 -12.21 -13.45 -2.61
N GLY A 316 -11.10 -13.99 -2.10
CA GLY A 316 -9.76 -13.47 -2.40
C GLY A 316 -9.38 -12.19 -1.64
N CYS A 317 -10.23 -11.73 -0.71
CA CYS A 317 -9.90 -10.59 0.15
C CYS A 317 -8.91 -11.00 1.25
N PRO A 318 -8.15 -10.04 1.83
CA PRO A 318 -7.31 -10.33 2.98
C PRO A 318 -8.12 -10.86 4.15
N ASN A 319 -7.63 -11.92 4.78
CA ASN A 319 -8.25 -12.52 5.96
C ASN A 319 -7.94 -11.73 7.26
N GLU A 320 -7.04 -10.77 7.19
CA GLU A 320 -6.54 -10.01 8.33
C GLU A 320 -7.61 -9.17 9.05
N TYR A 321 -8.60 -8.65 8.31
CA TYR A 321 -9.62 -7.77 8.89
C TYR A 321 -10.75 -8.50 9.60
N SER A 322 -11.05 -9.72 9.19
CA SER A 322 -12.15 -10.50 9.76
C SER A 322 -11.69 -11.59 10.71
N ASN A 323 -10.54 -12.22 10.44
CA ASN A 323 -9.93 -13.27 11.24
C ASN A 323 -8.43 -13.31 10.97
N PRO A 324 -7.63 -12.44 11.61
CA PRO A 324 -6.20 -12.37 11.36
C PRO A 324 -5.52 -13.70 11.68
N PRO A 325 -4.72 -14.25 10.76
CA PRO A 325 -4.11 -15.56 10.89
C PRO A 325 -2.83 -15.53 11.74
N ILE A 326 -2.92 -14.98 12.96
CA ILE A 326 -1.77 -14.75 13.86
C ILE A 326 -0.98 -16.03 14.15
N ASP A 327 -1.69 -17.13 14.43
CA ASP A 327 -1.01 -18.39 14.74
C ASP A 327 -0.37 -19.00 13.49
N THR A 328 -0.95 -18.75 12.32
CA THR A 328 -0.35 -19.09 11.02
C THR A 328 0.93 -18.29 10.78
N MET A 329 0.92 -16.98 11.04
CA MET A 329 2.13 -16.14 10.95
C MET A 329 3.24 -16.66 11.86
N LYS A 330 2.92 -16.99 13.12
CA LYS A 330 3.88 -17.58 14.06
C LYS A 330 4.42 -18.93 13.57
N LYS A 331 3.55 -19.78 13.02
CA LYS A 331 3.93 -21.08 12.46
C LYS A 331 4.88 -20.93 11.27
N PHE A 332 4.70 -19.91 10.46
CA PHE A 332 5.53 -19.68 9.27
C PHE A 332 6.82 -18.89 9.55
N ARG A 333 6.99 -18.36 10.76
CA ARG A 333 8.08 -17.47 11.15
C ARG A 333 9.46 -18.01 10.74
N THR A 334 9.83 -19.24 11.13
CA THR A 334 11.13 -19.83 10.82
C THR A 334 11.35 -19.92 9.31
N SER A 335 10.37 -20.43 8.56
CA SER A 335 10.46 -20.52 7.11
C SER A 335 10.62 -19.13 6.45
N MET A 336 9.95 -18.11 6.98
CA MET A 336 10.07 -16.74 6.49
C MET A 336 11.45 -16.17 6.75
N ILE A 337 11.99 -16.37 7.95
CA ILE A 337 13.36 -15.95 8.30
C ILE A 337 14.39 -16.60 7.36
N ASP A 338 14.33 -17.92 7.18
CA ASP A 338 15.29 -18.65 6.36
C ASP A 338 15.24 -18.20 4.90
N LYS A 339 14.06 -18.11 4.30
CA LYS A 339 13.90 -17.66 2.91
C LYS A 339 14.31 -16.19 2.73
N THR A 340 14.01 -15.32 3.71
CA THR A 340 14.44 -13.91 3.68
C THR A 340 15.96 -13.81 3.73
N LYS A 341 16.57 -14.55 4.64
CA LYS A 341 18.04 -14.65 4.76
C LYS A 341 18.69 -15.12 3.47
N ASP A 342 18.13 -16.16 2.83
CA ASP A 342 18.65 -16.69 1.57
C ASP A 342 18.58 -15.66 0.44
N CYS A 343 17.46 -14.93 0.32
CA CYS A 343 17.33 -13.83 -0.64
C CYS A 343 18.32 -12.68 -0.34
N MET A 344 18.46 -12.29 0.93
CA MET A 344 19.46 -11.29 1.34
C MET A 344 20.85 -11.72 0.96
N ARG A 345 21.24 -12.99 1.26
CA ARG A 345 22.54 -13.55 0.94
C ARG A 345 22.82 -13.51 -0.57
N MET A 346 21.88 -13.93 -1.41
CA MET A 346 22.04 -13.87 -2.86
C MET A 346 22.35 -12.45 -3.35
N LEU A 347 21.64 -11.45 -2.80
CA LEU A 347 21.86 -10.05 -3.17
C LEU A 347 23.12 -9.45 -2.54
N ILE A 348 23.64 -9.98 -1.44
CA ILE A 348 24.93 -9.61 -0.85
C ILE A 348 26.07 -10.16 -1.70
N ASP A 349 26.03 -11.46 -1.97
CA ASP A 349 27.11 -12.20 -2.62
C ASP A 349 27.27 -11.82 -4.10
N ASP A 350 26.18 -11.50 -4.79
CA ASP A 350 26.18 -11.14 -6.21
C ASP A 350 25.78 -9.67 -6.44
N SER A 351 26.80 -8.81 -6.56
CA SER A 351 26.60 -7.39 -6.85
C SER A 351 26.01 -7.15 -8.25
N SER A 352 26.34 -7.99 -9.23
CA SER A 352 25.82 -7.87 -10.60
C SER A 352 24.32 -8.16 -10.63
N LEU A 353 23.87 -9.21 -9.95
CA LEU A 353 22.46 -9.55 -9.77
C LEU A 353 21.73 -8.40 -9.04
N ARG A 354 22.30 -7.92 -7.92
CA ARG A 354 21.73 -6.82 -7.15
C ARG A 354 21.51 -5.58 -8.00
N HIS A 355 22.49 -5.18 -8.79
CA HIS A 355 22.39 -4.04 -9.69
C HIS A 355 21.45 -4.27 -10.86
N SER A 356 21.42 -5.49 -11.42
CA SER A 356 20.50 -5.84 -12.51
C SER A 356 19.04 -5.75 -12.06
N ILE A 357 18.69 -6.38 -10.94
CA ILE A 357 17.34 -6.33 -10.35
C ILE A 357 16.96 -4.89 -10.03
N GLY A 358 17.88 -4.10 -9.47
CA GLY A 358 17.63 -2.69 -9.15
C GLY A 358 17.29 -1.86 -10.39
N ARG A 359 18.03 -2.04 -11.50
CA ARG A 359 17.74 -1.33 -12.78
C ARG A 359 16.38 -1.71 -13.34
N GLU A 360 16.03 -2.98 -13.32
CA GLU A 360 14.72 -3.45 -13.81
C GLU A 360 13.57 -2.96 -12.89
N ALA A 361 13.80 -2.88 -11.57
CA ALA A 361 12.84 -2.29 -10.64
C ALA A 361 12.58 -0.82 -10.95
N GLN A 362 13.64 -0.03 -11.16
CA GLN A 362 13.53 1.37 -11.54
C GLN A 362 12.82 1.55 -12.88
N HIS A 363 13.17 0.74 -13.89
CA HIS A 363 12.56 0.78 -15.22
C HIS A 363 11.04 0.52 -15.14
N ALA A 364 10.59 -0.42 -14.31
CA ALA A 364 9.17 -0.70 -14.10
C ALA A 364 8.38 0.53 -13.59
N ILE A 365 9.01 1.39 -12.78
CA ILE A 365 8.41 2.63 -12.27
C ILE A 365 8.53 3.77 -13.30
N GLU A 366 9.61 3.85 -14.05
CA GLU A 366 9.83 4.94 -15.03
C GLU A 366 8.95 4.82 -16.29
N SER A 367 8.77 3.60 -16.79
CA SER A 367 8.16 3.36 -18.11
C SER A 367 7.14 2.24 -18.17
N GLY A 368 7.04 1.39 -17.12
CA GLY A 368 6.09 0.28 -17.06
C GLY A 368 4.67 0.69 -16.66
N GLU A 369 3.85 -0.31 -16.36
CA GLU A 369 2.46 -0.13 -15.91
C GLU A 369 2.33 0.66 -14.59
N PHE A 370 3.41 0.72 -13.81
CA PHE A 370 3.49 1.50 -12.57
C PHE A 370 4.02 2.92 -12.80
N SER A 371 4.19 3.37 -14.06
CA SER A 371 4.65 4.72 -14.35
C SER A 371 3.53 5.76 -14.23
N MET A 372 3.90 6.96 -13.81
CA MET A 372 3.00 8.12 -13.75
C MET A 372 2.38 8.43 -15.11
N LYS A 373 3.16 8.27 -16.19
CA LYS A 373 2.71 8.50 -17.56
C LYS A 373 1.57 7.54 -17.92
N HIS A 374 1.75 6.26 -17.66
CA HIS A 374 0.74 5.23 -17.92
C HIS A 374 -0.53 5.46 -17.10
N LYS A 375 -0.41 5.67 -15.78
CA LYS A 375 -1.55 6.00 -14.92
C LYS A 375 -2.33 7.21 -15.42
N ASN A 376 -1.62 8.30 -15.71
CA ASN A 376 -2.27 9.55 -16.12
C ASN A 376 -2.94 9.44 -17.49
N SER A 377 -2.41 8.62 -18.41
CA SER A 377 -3.07 8.31 -19.69
C SER A 377 -4.41 7.62 -19.46
N ILE A 378 -4.46 6.59 -18.61
CA ILE A 378 -5.71 5.89 -18.29
C ILE A 378 -6.70 6.82 -17.56
N LEU A 379 -6.23 7.57 -16.56
CA LEU A 379 -7.09 8.52 -15.85
C LEU A 379 -7.65 9.59 -16.78
N LYS A 380 -6.85 10.10 -17.73
CA LYS A 380 -7.34 11.07 -18.71
C LYS A 380 -8.49 10.50 -19.55
N GLU A 381 -8.32 9.30 -20.11
CA GLU A 381 -9.37 8.62 -20.86
C GLU A 381 -10.67 8.46 -20.06
N ILE A 382 -10.53 8.04 -18.79
CA ILE A 382 -11.67 7.84 -17.88
C ILE A 382 -12.36 9.19 -17.58
N PHE A 383 -11.58 10.21 -17.28
CA PHE A 383 -12.12 11.54 -16.93
C PHE A 383 -12.78 12.21 -18.15
N ASP A 384 -12.19 12.09 -19.34
CA ASP A 384 -12.79 12.59 -20.58
C ASP A 384 -14.16 11.94 -20.82
N ARG A 385 -14.28 10.63 -20.69
CA ARG A 385 -15.57 9.90 -20.81
C ARG A 385 -16.58 10.27 -19.70
N ALA A 386 -16.10 10.57 -18.50
CA ALA A 386 -16.96 10.86 -17.35
C ALA A 386 -17.54 12.29 -17.40
N THR A 387 -16.85 13.22 -18.07
CA THR A 387 -17.21 14.65 -18.09
C THR A 387 -17.81 15.10 -19.44
N GLY A 388 -17.95 14.19 -20.41
CA GLY A 388 -18.59 14.44 -21.71
C GLY A 388 -17.67 15.17 -22.64
#